data_ff2ce547b3bc1a0f1558ff0554d29879
#
_entry.id   ff2ce547b3bc1a0f1558ff0554d29879
#
_cell.length_a   1.000
_cell.length_b   1.000
_cell.length_c   1.000
_cell.angle_alpha   90.00
_cell.angle_beta   90.00
_cell.angle_gamma   90.00
#
_symmetry.space_group_name_H-M   'P 1'
#
loop_
_entity.id
_entity.type
_entity.pdbx_description
1 polymer ?
#
loop_
_entity_poly.entity_id
_entity_poly.type
_entity_poly.pdbx_seq_one_letter_code
_entity_poly.pdbx_strand_id
1 'polypeptide(L)'
;MPPRPGSIRGDRVLAAVVGLAALALGARLLWLGRRPFHWDEARVGYWTLRFLATGGYEYRPVAGGPLLYLVGRPTLALVGATDATARLPVALVGGLLPLAALLFRGRLDDVETVLLAALLGFNPLVLYYSRFLRADVPAAAFGLVAVGALVRLYDGDRRFAYVAAVAAALALASSGFAVAYPLAGLAAGLLVLDHDRLLGRPERAGARLAALRDRLAAGRRTALGAAATGAATLVLCYAPRSGGTGPGLWRPTTLPATLEAAVLGSARKFVGVRVLGRRSGGTHQLLPYVADTAEALAAGAAPLAALAGYALLRDRYGPGDPRPVVAFAAYWGGVGLVLFPAVAEASGPWVAVHAVVFLAIPAAVGGAAVVRFGARAFAARRVGRTAAAGLVVLAALAATGTAVAGVYGSPTPDDGLASYPQPADDLAPFHANVSAVADGEGTDVLYYGPEFRSTLGADPATPPVPDEWGNRLPLPWYAERAGATADAAATPRALSDPPPVVVARADRRAEVGTRLDGYAVREYRLALWNRRVVVFVRRSAVPT
;
A
#
# COMPACT_ATOMS: atom_id res chain seq x y z
N MET A 1 -35.10 -12.79 4.18
CA MET A 1 -34.73 -13.83 5.15
C MET A 1 -33.23 -14.07 5.04
N PRO A 2 -32.44 -13.90 6.07
CA PRO A 2 -31.02 -14.25 5.99
C PRO A 2 -30.89 -15.77 5.86
N PRO A 3 -29.95 -16.29 5.06
CA PRO A 3 -29.73 -17.73 4.96
C PRO A 3 -29.29 -18.26 6.33
N ARG A 4 -29.87 -19.38 6.74
CA ARG A 4 -29.51 -20.07 8.00
C ARG A 4 -28.04 -20.46 7.96
N PRO A 5 -27.25 -20.23 9.05
CA PRO A 5 -25.90 -20.74 9.14
C PRO A 5 -25.93 -22.27 9.05
N GLY A 6 -25.14 -22.85 8.13
CA GLY A 6 -25.02 -24.29 7.92
C GLY A 6 -25.68 -24.84 6.65
N SER A 7 -26.02 -24.01 5.65
CA SER A 7 -26.47 -24.54 4.36
C SER A 7 -25.25 -25.00 3.52
N ILE A 8 -25.35 -26.15 2.86
CA ILE A 8 -24.33 -26.73 1.95
C ILE A 8 -23.82 -25.69 0.90
N ARG A 9 -24.67 -24.75 0.47
CA ARG A 9 -24.29 -23.62 -0.41
C ARG A 9 -23.37 -22.62 0.30
N GLY A 10 -23.62 -22.37 1.61
CA GLY A 10 -22.77 -21.50 2.43
C GLY A 10 -21.33 -21.95 2.50
N ASP A 11 -21.12 -23.24 2.66
CA ASP A 11 -19.80 -23.86 2.78
C ASP A 11 -19.02 -23.82 1.46
N ARG A 12 -19.71 -23.96 0.32
CA ARG A 12 -19.07 -23.88 -1.02
C ARG A 12 -18.53 -22.49 -1.33
N VAL A 13 -19.27 -21.42 -1.02
CA VAL A 13 -18.81 -20.04 -1.21
C VAL A 13 -17.62 -19.74 -0.30
N LEU A 14 -17.71 -20.15 0.97
CA LEU A 14 -16.59 -19.99 1.90
C LEU A 14 -15.35 -20.73 1.39
N ALA A 15 -15.50 -22.00 0.97
CA ALA A 15 -14.40 -22.78 0.43
C ALA A 15 -13.80 -22.14 -0.84
N ALA A 16 -14.62 -21.61 -1.75
CA ALA A 16 -14.16 -20.90 -2.93
C ALA A 16 -13.36 -19.63 -2.58
N VAL A 17 -13.87 -18.81 -1.65
CA VAL A 17 -13.20 -17.57 -1.22
C VAL A 17 -11.89 -17.89 -0.50
N VAL A 18 -11.86 -18.90 0.38
CA VAL A 18 -10.62 -19.35 1.05
C VAL A 18 -9.62 -19.92 0.03
N GLY A 19 -10.07 -20.71 -0.94
CA GLY A 19 -9.24 -21.20 -2.03
C GLY A 19 -8.63 -20.06 -2.87
N LEU A 20 -9.44 -19.04 -3.21
CA LEU A 20 -8.95 -17.85 -3.91
C LEU A 20 -7.94 -17.06 -3.05
N ALA A 21 -8.15 -16.96 -1.74
CA ALA A 21 -7.20 -16.31 -0.85
C ALA A 21 -5.87 -17.09 -0.77
N ALA A 22 -5.92 -18.41 -0.70
CA ALA A 22 -4.72 -19.25 -0.72
C ALA A 22 -3.94 -19.10 -2.04
N LEU A 23 -4.63 -19.11 -3.19
CA LEU A 23 -4.01 -18.88 -4.50
C LEU A 23 -3.45 -17.45 -4.62
N ALA A 24 -4.18 -16.45 -4.15
CA ALA A 24 -3.74 -15.06 -4.13
C ALA A 24 -2.49 -14.85 -3.25
N LEU A 25 -2.41 -15.56 -2.12
CA LEU A 25 -1.23 -15.57 -1.27
C LEU A 25 -0.04 -16.24 -1.98
N GLY A 26 -0.24 -17.42 -2.58
CA GLY A 26 0.78 -18.11 -3.37
C GLY A 26 1.35 -17.22 -4.49
N ALA A 27 0.47 -16.53 -5.24
CA ALA A 27 0.87 -15.60 -6.27
C ALA A 27 1.76 -14.45 -5.73
N ARG A 28 1.52 -13.97 -4.51
CA ARG A 28 2.32 -12.89 -3.89
C ARG A 28 3.66 -13.37 -3.40
N LEU A 29 3.73 -14.59 -2.89
CA LEU A 29 4.96 -15.18 -2.38
C LEU A 29 5.91 -15.64 -3.49
N LEU A 30 5.37 -15.96 -4.68
CA LEU A 30 6.16 -16.39 -5.82
C LEU A 30 7.18 -15.33 -6.21
N TRP A 31 8.49 -15.66 -6.10
CA TRP A 31 9.63 -14.78 -6.43
C TRP A 31 9.59 -13.42 -5.72
N LEU A 32 9.12 -13.36 -4.48
CA LEU A 32 8.92 -12.12 -3.73
C LEU A 32 10.21 -11.29 -3.54
N GLY A 33 11.36 -11.95 -3.45
CA GLY A 33 12.68 -11.31 -3.31
C GLY A 33 13.41 -11.01 -4.63
N ARG A 34 12.85 -11.35 -5.80
CA ARG A 34 13.57 -11.27 -7.09
C ARG A 34 13.90 -9.83 -7.52
N ARG A 35 13.02 -8.87 -7.22
CA ARG A 35 13.26 -7.46 -7.56
C ARG A 35 14.09 -6.77 -6.48
N PRO A 36 15.05 -5.92 -6.84
CA PRO A 36 15.73 -5.05 -5.89
C PRO A 36 14.72 -4.15 -5.17
N PHE A 37 15.06 -3.69 -3.98
CA PHE A 37 14.21 -2.77 -3.24
C PHE A 37 13.97 -1.48 -3.99
N HIS A 38 12.70 -1.07 -4.03
CA HIS A 38 12.28 0.25 -4.45
C HIS A 38 12.80 1.31 -3.46
N TRP A 39 12.94 2.53 -3.91
CA TRP A 39 13.40 3.67 -3.12
C TRP A 39 12.65 3.82 -1.77
N ASP A 40 11.31 3.75 -1.80
CA ASP A 40 10.50 3.82 -0.57
C ASP A 40 10.63 2.58 0.30
N GLU A 41 10.73 1.38 -0.30
CA GLU A 41 10.93 0.13 0.44
C GLU A 41 12.23 0.17 1.25
N ALA A 42 13.31 0.65 0.60
CA ALA A 42 14.62 0.73 1.22
C ALA A 42 14.64 1.72 2.40
N ARG A 43 13.87 2.80 2.32
CA ARG A 43 13.70 3.71 3.45
C ARG A 43 13.01 3.02 4.64
N VAL A 44 11.88 2.35 4.40
CA VAL A 44 11.17 1.62 5.44
C VAL A 44 12.03 0.48 5.99
N GLY A 45 12.67 -0.29 5.11
CA GLY A 45 13.53 -1.41 5.48
C GLY A 45 14.72 -0.99 6.34
N TYR A 46 15.45 0.04 5.92
CA TYR A 46 16.58 0.61 6.68
C TYR A 46 16.17 0.98 8.12
N TRP A 47 15.10 1.75 8.28
CA TRP A 47 14.66 2.14 9.62
C TRP A 47 14.01 1.01 10.41
N THR A 48 13.51 -0.04 9.76
CA THR A 48 13.08 -1.26 10.44
C THR A 48 14.28 -2.03 11.01
N LEU A 49 15.40 -2.09 10.29
CA LEU A 49 16.65 -2.67 10.81
C LEU A 49 17.21 -1.85 11.99
N ARG A 50 17.22 -0.51 11.87
CA ARG A 50 17.62 0.37 12.99
C ARG A 50 16.72 0.18 14.20
N PHE A 51 15.40 0.05 14.01
CA PHE A 51 14.47 -0.29 15.10
C PHE A 51 14.74 -1.67 15.70
N LEU A 52 15.12 -2.65 14.87
CA LEU A 52 15.51 -3.98 15.36
C LEU A 52 16.78 -3.92 16.22
N ALA A 53 17.79 -3.20 15.77
CA ALA A 53 19.07 -3.07 16.44
C ALA A 53 19.01 -2.27 17.75
N THR A 54 18.28 -1.14 17.75
CA THR A 54 18.26 -0.20 18.89
C THR A 54 17.07 -0.38 19.83
N GLY A 55 16.01 -1.07 19.40
CA GLY A 55 14.73 -1.12 20.10
C GLY A 55 13.98 0.20 20.14
N GLY A 56 14.53 1.26 19.53
CA GLY A 56 13.94 2.61 19.49
C GLY A 56 13.15 2.86 18.21
N TYR A 57 11.95 3.40 18.36
CA TYR A 57 11.10 3.84 17.25
C TYR A 57 10.25 5.05 17.65
N GLU A 58 10.24 6.04 16.80
CA GLU A 58 9.35 7.20 16.91
C GLU A 58 8.66 7.45 15.56
N TYR A 59 7.35 7.74 15.60
CA TYR A 59 6.60 8.02 14.39
C TYR A 59 7.11 9.29 13.69
N ARG A 60 7.39 9.15 12.39
CA ARG A 60 7.51 10.25 11.43
C ARG A 60 6.62 9.99 10.23
N PRO A 61 5.90 10.98 9.71
CA PRO A 61 5.00 10.83 8.58
C PRO A 61 5.77 10.80 7.24
N VAL A 62 6.76 9.92 7.13
CA VAL A 62 7.60 9.73 5.94
C VAL A 62 7.58 8.25 5.58
N ALA A 63 7.33 7.92 4.30
CA ALA A 63 7.31 6.56 3.78
C ALA A 63 6.32 5.61 4.51
N GLY A 64 5.10 6.06 4.73
CA GLY A 64 4.04 5.28 5.35
C GLY A 64 3.81 5.57 6.82
N GLY A 65 2.96 4.78 7.45
CA GLY A 65 2.62 4.87 8.88
C GLY A 65 3.43 3.91 9.75
N PRO A 66 3.19 3.92 11.06
CA PRO A 66 3.94 3.11 12.02
C PRO A 66 3.75 1.61 11.85
N LEU A 67 2.64 1.15 11.26
CA LEU A 67 2.29 -0.27 11.19
C LEU A 67 3.37 -1.09 10.47
N LEU A 68 3.93 -0.59 9.37
CA LEU A 68 4.96 -1.32 8.60
C LEU A 68 6.21 -1.62 9.45
N TYR A 69 6.65 -0.65 10.25
CA TYR A 69 7.79 -0.82 11.15
C TYR A 69 7.49 -1.79 12.29
N LEU A 70 6.28 -1.69 12.86
CA LEU A 70 5.85 -2.52 14.00
C LEU A 70 5.69 -4.00 13.62
N VAL A 71 5.21 -4.28 12.41
CA VAL A 71 5.10 -5.67 11.91
C VAL A 71 6.41 -6.14 11.25
N GLY A 72 7.15 -5.25 10.63
CA GLY A 72 8.44 -5.54 10.00
C GLY A 72 9.49 -5.99 11.00
N ARG A 73 9.63 -5.29 12.14
CA ARG A 73 10.60 -5.62 13.18
C ARG A 73 10.54 -7.08 13.65
N PRO A 74 9.42 -7.62 14.14
CA PRO A 74 9.33 -9.03 14.53
C PRO A 74 9.50 -9.97 13.33
N THR A 75 9.04 -9.61 12.14
CA THR A 75 9.24 -10.43 10.95
C THR A 75 10.72 -10.61 10.64
N LEU A 76 11.50 -9.52 10.61
CA LEU A 76 12.95 -9.58 10.37
C LEU A 76 13.70 -10.28 11.50
N ALA A 77 13.25 -10.12 12.76
CA ALA A 77 13.83 -10.81 13.90
C ALA A 77 13.66 -12.34 13.84
N LEU A 78 12.50 -12.81 13.36
CA LEU A 78 12.16 -14.24 13.34
C LEU A 78 12.66 -14.97 12.09
N VAL A 79 12.65 -14.31 10.94
CA VAL A 79 12.89 -14.97 9.64
C VAL A 79 14.19 -14.48 8.98
N GLY A 80 14.86 -13.48 9.58
CA GLY A 80 16.05 -12.85 9.01
C GLY A 80 15.72 -11.74 8.00
N ALA A 81 16.70 -10.88 7.74
CA ALA A 81 16.53 -9.69 6.88
C ALA A 81 16.89 -10.00 5.43
N THR A 82 15.90 -10.14 4.58
CA THR A 82 16.03 -10.27 3.12
C THR A 82 14.99 -9.41 2.42
N ASP A 83 15.15 -9.19 1.11
CA ASP A 83 14.17 -8.47 0.30
C ASP A 83 12.78 -9.17 0.31
N ALA A 84 12.75 -10.49 0.40
CA ALA A 84 11.52 -11.27 0.50
C ALA A 84 10.87 -11.12 1.88
N THR A 85 11.64 -11.31 2.96
CA THR A 85 11.10 -11.32 4.32
C THR A 85 10.59 -9.93 4.75
N ALA A 86 11.24 -8.86 4.30
CA ALA A 86 10.76 -7.51 4.55
C ALA A 86 9.40 -7.22 3.88
N ARG A 87 9.13 -7.79 2.71
CA ARG A 87 7.85 -7.67 1.98
C ARG A 87 6.74 -8.58 2.51
N LEU A 88 7.11 -9.61 3.27
CA LEU A 88 6.17 -10.65 3.73
C LEU A 88 4.91 -10.10 4.43
N PRO A 89 4.98 -9.12 5.36
CA PRO A 89 3.77 -8.60 6.01
C PRO A 89 2.76 -8.01 5.02
N VAL A 90 3.23 -7.28 4.02
CA VAL A 90 2.35 -6.66 3.00
C VAL A 90 1.79 -7.73 2.06
N ALA A 91 2.60 -8.70 1.66
CA ALA A 91 2.17 -9.84 0.85
C ALA A 91 1.08 -10.68 1.56
N LEU A 92 1.20 -10.88 2.88
CA LEU A 92 0.18 -11.56 3.69
C LEU A 92 -1.14 -10.78 3.70
N VAL A 93 -1.11 -9.48 3.99
CA VAL A 93 -2.32 -8.64 3.98
C VAL A 93 -2.99 -8.67 2.61
N GLY A 94 -2.22 -8.48 1.52
CA GLY A 94 -2.76 -8.53 0.17
C GLY A 94 -3.27 -9.92 -0.23
N GLY A 95 -2.60 -11.01 0.20
CA GLY A 95 -3.02 -12.38 -0.05
C GLY A 95 -4.32 -12.76 0.67
N LEU A 96 -4.54 -12.20 1.86
CA LEU A 96 -5.77 -12.42 2.64
C LEU A 96 -6.92 -11.47 2.25
N LEU A 97 -6.66 -10.45 1.45
CA LEU A 97 -7.66 -9.47 1.02
C LEU A 97 -8.93 -10.08 0.38
N PRO A 98 -8.88 -11.21 -0.39
CA PRO A 98 -10.07 -11.88 -0.89
C PRO A 98 -11.09 -12.24 0.19
N LEU A 99 -10.66 -12.52 1.43
CA LEU A 99 -11.54 -12.84 2.55
C LEU A 99 -12.48 -11.68 2.91
N ALA A 100 -12.10 -10.44 2.62
CA ALA A 100 -12.96 -9.27 2.84
C ALA A 100 -14.27 -9.33 2.05
N ALA A 101 -14.33 -10.10 0.94
CA ALA A 101 -15.56 -10.31 0.18
C ALA A 101 -16.70 -10.92 1.04
N LEU A 102 -16.35 -11.73 2.05
CA LEU A 102 -17.33 -12.35 2.97
C LEU A 102 -18.08 -11.32 3.82
N LEU A 103 -17.51 -10.12 4.04
CA LEU A 103 -18.17 -9.04 4.76
C LEU A 103 -19.38 -8.49 3.99
N PHE A 104 -19.37 -8.59 2.67
CA PHE A 104 -20.41 -8.09 1.78
C PHE A 104 -21.46 -9.14 1.40
N ARG A 105 -21.31 -10.39 1.87
CA ARG A 105 -22.16 -11.53 1.51
C ARG A 105 -23.66 -11.33 1.83
N GLY A 106 -24.00 -10.49 2.79
CA GLY A 106 -25.40 -10.13 3.05
C GLY A 106 -26.02 -9.19 2.00
N ARG A 107 -25.21 -8.62 1.11
CA ARG A 107 -25.58 -7.64 0.09
C ARG A 107 -25.25 -8.08 -1.34
N LEU A 108 -24.41 -9.10 -1.48
CA LEU A 108 -23.99 -9.72 -2.73
C LEU A 108 -24.48 -11.17 -2.75
N ASP A 109 -24.81 -11.67 -3.94
CA ASP A 109 -25.08 -13.10 -4.08
C ASP A 109 -23.78 -13.94 -4.16
N ASP A 110 -23.92 -15.26 -4.24
CA ASP A 110 -22.82 -16.20 -4.20
C ASP A 110 -21.80 -15.97 -5.33
N VAL A 111 -22.27 -15.73 -6.57
CA VAL A 111 -21.41 -15.46 -7.74
C VAL A 111 -20.70 -14.12 -7.59
N GLU A 112 -21.42 -13.09 -7.18
CA GLU A 112 -20.86 -11.75 -6.95
C GLU A 112 -19.80 -11.77 -5.84
N THR A 113 -20.04 -12.54 -4.77
CA THR A 113 -19.08 -12.70 -3.66
C THR A 113 -17.80 -13.40 -4.11
N VAL A 114 -17.90 -14.48 -4.89
CA VAL A 114 -16.72 -15.18 -5.42
C VAL A 114 -15.95 -14.32 -6.43
N LEU A 115 -16.66 -13.60 -7.31
CA LEU A 115 -16.03 -12.66 -8.24
C LEU A 115 -15.35 -11.50 -7.52
N LEU A 116 -15.95 -10.96 -6.45
CA LEU A 116 -15.29 -9.94 -5.62
C LEU A 116 -14.00 -10.47 -5.03
N ALA A 117 -14.01 -11.68 -4.48
CA ALA A 117 -12.80 -12.31 -3.95
C ALA A 117 -11.73 -12.50 -5.04
N ALA A 118 -12.12 -12.94 -6.23
CA ALA A 118 -11.20 -13.09 -7.37
C ALA A 118 -10.61 -11.74 -7.81
N LEU A 119 -11.42 -10.69 -7.94
CA LEU A 119 -10.96 -9.35 -8.32
C LEU A 119 -10.01 -8.76 -7.27
N LEU A 120 -10.30 -8.90 -5.98
CA LEU A 120 -9.42 -8.45 -4.89
C LEU A 120 -8.11 -9.25 -4.85
N GLY A 121 -8.15 -10.54 -5.18
CA GLY A 121 -6.99 -11.42 -5.18
C GLY A 121 -6.05 -11.21 -6.35
N PHE A 122 -6.59 -10.96 -7.56
CA PHE A 122 -5.83 -11.06 -8.80
C PHE A 122 -5.86 -9.80 -9.67
N ASN A 123 -6.43 -8.68 -9.17
CA ASN A 123 -6.27 -7.40 -9.86
C ASN A 123 -4.77 -7.06 -9.96
N PRO A 124 -4.24 -6.73 -11.16
CA PRO A 124 -2.81 -6.51 -11.38
C PRO A 124 -2.19 -5.42 -10.50
N LEU A 125 -2.87 -4.27 -10.30
CA LEU A 125 -2.39 -3.20 -9.43
C LEU A 125 -2.28 -3.67 -7.97
N VAL A 126 -3.32 -4.31 -7.45
CA VAL A 126 -3.33 -4.81 -6.06
C VAL A 126 -2.29 -5.91 -5.90
N LEU A 127 -2.16 -6.82 -6.87
CA LEU A 127 -1.14 -7.88 -6.87
C LEU A 127 0.27 -7.30 -6.91
N TYR A 128 0.54 -6.35 -7.81
CA TYR A 128 1.84 -5.71 -7.96
C TYR A 128 2.28 -5.02 -6.68
N TYR A 129 1.47 -4.08 -6.15
CA TYR A 129 1.83 -3.28 -4.99
C TYR A 129 1.77 -4.05 -3.65
N SER A 130 1.08 -5.20 -3.57
CA SER A 130 1.16 -6.07 -2.41
C SER A 130 2.47 -6.87 -2.31
N ARG A 131 3.35 -6.76 -3.30
CA ARG A 131 4.68 -7.37 -3.35
C ARG A 131 5.79 -6.35 -3.08
N PHE A 132 5.44 -5.21 -2.48
CA PHE A 132 6.36 -4.17 -2.03
C PHE A 132 6.19 -3.93 -0.52
N LEU A 133 7.26 -3.52 0.14
CA LEU A 133 7.19 -3.00 1.51
C LEU A 133 6.64 -1.56 1.48
N ARG A 134 5.36 -1.43 1.11
CA ARG A 134 4.64 -0.16 0.97
C ARG A 134 3.30 -0.19 1.70
N ALA A 135 2.87 0.97 2.12
CA ALA A 135 1.67 1.14 2.95
C ALA A 135 0.34 1.10 2.19
N ASP A 136 0.35 1.24 0.85
CA ASP A 136 -0.86 1.48 0.06
C ASP A 136 -1.85 0.30 0.12
N VAL A 137 -1.36 -0.92 -0.11
CA VAL A 137 -2.22 -2.12 -0.04
C VAL A 137 -2.71 -2.40 1.38
N PRO A 138 -1.91 -2.35 2.45
CA PRO A 138 -2.43 -2.47 3.82
C PRO A 138 -3.49 -1.42 4.15
N ALA A 139 -3.26 -0.15 3.81
CA ALA A 139 -4.24 0.91 4.06
C ALA A 139 -5.56 0.66 3.32
N ALA A 140 -5.49 0.28 2.03
CA ALA A 140 -6.66 -0.02 1.23
C ALA A 140 -7.40 -1.28 1.71
N ALA A 141 -6.67 -2.33 2.10
CA ALA A 141 -7.23 -3.56 2.62
C ALA A 141 -7.98 -3.34 3.95
N PHE A 142 -7.34 -2.68 4.91
CA PHE A 142 -7.98 -2.36 6.17
C PHE A 142 -9.13 -1.36 6.00
N GLY A 143 -9.02 -0.40 5.07
CA GLY A 143 -10.11 0.49 4.69
C GLY A 143 -11.33 -0.26 4.16
N LEU A 144 -11.12 -1.23 3.26
CA LEU A 144 -12.20 -2.08 2.74
C LEU A 144 -12.82 -2.95 3.85
N VAL A 145 -12.00 -3.52 4.73
CA VAL A 145 -12.48 -4.28 5.90
C VAL A 145 -13.31 -3.40 6.82
N ALA A 146 -12.88 -2.16 7.08
CA ALA A 146 -13.64 -1.20 7.89
C ALA A 146 -15.01 -0.92 7.28
N VAL A 147 -15.08 -0.65 5.96
CA VAL A 147 -16.36 -0.43 5.26
C VAL A 147 -17.22 -1.69 5.26
N GLY A 148 -16.66 -2.86 4.99
CA GLY A 148 -17.41 -4.12 5.05
C GLY A 148 -17.96 -4.43 6.45
N ALA A 149 -17.18 -4.10 7.49
CA ALA A 149 -17.63 -4.21 8.89
C ALA A 149 -18.75 -3.20 9.20
N LEU A 150 -18.69 -1.97 8.67
CA LEU A 150 -19.80 -1.01 8.78
C LEU A 150 -21.07 -1.49 8.07
N VAL A 151 -20.95 -2.18 6.93
CA VAL A 151 -22.09 -2.82 6.25
C VAL A 151 -22.71 -3.90 7.16
N ARG A 152 -21.90 -4.76 7.78
CA ARG A 152 -22.38 -5.79 8.74
C ARG A 152 -23.01 -5.17 9.98
N LEU A 153 -22.43 -4.10 10.50
CA LEU A 153 -23.01 -3.32 11.60
C LEU A 153 -24.37 -2.75 11.19
N TYR A 154 -24.47 -2.19 9.99
CA TYR A 154 -25.73 -1.70 9.44
C TYR A 154 -26.77 -2.82 9.28
N ASP A 155 -26.35 -4.05 9.00
CA ASP A 155 -27.21 -5.24 8.93
C ASP A 155 -27.65 -5.75 10.32
N GLY A 156 -27.16 -5.15 11.42
CA GLY A 156 -27.59 -5.40 12.79
C GLY A 156 -26.59 -6.16 13.67
N ASP A 157 -25.45 -6.60 13.13
CA ASP A 157 -24.42 -7.28 13.94
C ASP A 157 -23.48 -6.25 14.62
N ARG A 158 -23.80 -5.94 15.89
CA ARG A 158 -23.09 -4.91 16.67
C ARG A 158 -21.60 -5.20 16.90
N ARG A 159 -21.16 -6.46 16.82
CA ARG A 159 -19.75 -6.84 17.01
C ARG A 159 -18.85 -6.20 15.95
N PHE A 160 -19.39 -6.02 14.76
CA PHE A 160 -18.65 -5.40 13.65
C PHE A 160 -18.33 -3.91 13.85
N ALA A 161 -18.92 -3.24 14.86
CA ALA A 161 -18.48 -1.91 15.26
C ALA A 161 -17.01 -1.90 15.73
N TYR A 162 -16.61 -2.90 16.50
CA TYR A 162 -15.24 -3.05 16.99
C TYR A 162 -14.28 -3.42 15.84
N VAL A 163 -14.71 -4.32 14.96
CA VAL A 163 -13.93 -4.68 13.76
C VAL A 163 -13.70 -3.46 12.87
N ALA A 164 -14.75 -2.65 12.64
CA ALA A 164 -14.65 -1.41 11.87
C ALA A 164 -13.66 -0.42 12.49
N ALA A 165 -13.73 -0.23 13.83
CA ALA A 165 -12.87 0.68 14.55
C ALA A 165 -11.39 0.25 14.50
N VAL A 166 -11.10 -1.04 14.74
CA VAL A 166 -9.73 -1.58 14.64
C VAL A 166 -9.22 -1.50 13.21
N ALA A 167 -10.02 -1.89 12.22
CA ALA A 167 -9.61 -1.84 10.82
C ALA A 167 -9.35 -0.39 10.35
N ALA A 168 -10.20 0.57 10.73
CA ALA A 168 -9.97 1.98 10.43
C ALA A 168 -8.68 2.51 11.09
N ALA A 169 -8.42 2.13 12.36
CA ALA A 169 -7.19 2.48 13.06
C ALA A 169 -5.95 1.88 12.38
N LEU A 170 -6.01 0.61 11.94
CA LEU A 170 -4.92 -0.05 11.20
C LEU A 170 -4.71 0.58 9.80
N ALA A 171 -5.78 1.01 9.13
CA ALA A 171 -5.65 1.76 7.87
C ALA A 171 -4.88 3.06 8.08
N LEU A 172 -5.24 3.84 9.12
CA LEU A 172 -4.53 5.07 9.51
C LEU A 172 -3.09 4.80 9.94
N ALA A 173 -2.85 3.72 10.70
CA ALA A 173 -1.51 3.31 11.10
C ALA A 173 -0.67 2.77 9.93
N SER A 174 -1.30 2.34 8.83
CA SER A 174 -0.59 1.94 7.60
C SER A 174 -0.15 3.15 6.79
N SER A 175 -1.03 4.12 6.56
CA SER A 175 -0.75 5.26 5.69
C SER A 175 -1.55 6.50 6.07
N GLY A 176 -0.91 7.67 5.96
CA GLY A 176 -1.58 8.97 6.07
C GLY A 176 -2.68 9.20 5.02
N PHE A 177 -2.66 8.48 3.90
CA PHE A 177 -3.76 8.49 2.91
C PHE A 177 -5.11 8.09 3.50
N ALA A 178 -5.12 7.25 4.53
CA ALA A 178 -6.36 6.78 5.14
C ALA A 178 -7.17 7.91 5.80
N VAL A 179 -6.58 9.09 6.04
CA VAL A 179 -7.31 10.30 6.46
C VAL A 179 -8.32 10.74 5.39
N ALA A 180 -8.07 10.46 4.11
CA ALA A 180 -9.00 10.77 3.02
C ALA A 180 -10.20 9.80 2.92
N TYR A 181 -10.14 8.63 3.54
CA TYR A 181 -11.20 7.62 3.47
C TYR A 181 -12.55 8.10 4.04
N PRO A 182 -12.61 8.72 5.23
CA PRO A 182 -13.86 9.31 5.71
C PRO A 182 -14.44 10.35 4.75
N LEU A 183 -13.59 11.14 4.08
CA LEU A 183 -14.03 12.14 3.10
C LEU A 183 -14.61 11.48 1.85
N ALA A 184 -13.93 10.44 1.32
CA ALA A 184 -14.44 9.66 0.20
C ALA A 184 -15.78 8.98 0.55
N GLY A 185 -15.89 8.41 1.75
CA GLY A 185 -17.12 7.78 2.24
C GLY A 185 -18.27 8.77 2.42
N LEU A 186 -17.98 9.94 2.96
CA LEU A 186 -18.98 11.00 3.09
C LEU A 186 -19.47 11.47 1.71
N ALA A 187 -18.55 11.76 0.78
CA ALA A 187 -18.90 12.16 -0.57
C ALA A 187 -19.72 11.08 -1.30
N ALA A 188 -19.32 9.81 -1.20
CA ALA A 188 -20.05 8.69 -1.75
C ALA A 188 -21.47 8.57 -1.15
N GLY A 189 -21.59 8.72 0.18
CA GLY A 189 -22.88 8.71 0.87
C GLY A 189 -23.80 9.84 0.41
N LEU A 190 -23.27 11.06 0.29
CA LEU A 190 -24.02 12.23 -0.22
C LEU A 190 -24.48 12.00 -1.67
N LEU A 191 -23.60 11.47 -2.53
CA LEU A 191 -23.96 11.14 -3.91
C LEU A 191 -25.06 10.07 -3.99
N VAL A 192 -25.07 9.07 -3.10
CA VAL A 192 -26.17 8.09 -3.04
C VAL A 192 -27.48 8.76 -2.64
N LEU A 193 -27.47 9.68 -1.66
CA LEU A 193 -28.67 10.39 -1.21
C LEU A 193 -29.18 11.36 -2.28
N ASP A 194 -28.28 12.11 -2.92
CA ASP A 194 -28.64 13.05 -3.98
C ASP A 194 -29.22 12.34 -5.20
N HIS A 195 -28.63 11.22 -5.60
CA HIS A 195 -29.11 10.42 -6.72
C HIS A 195 -30.54 9.89 -6.48
N ASP A 196 -30.89 9.50 -5.25
CA ASP A 196 -32.26 9.10 -4.91
C ASP A 196 -33.25 10.28 -5.09
N ARG A 197 -32.81 11.51 -4.79
CA ARG A 197 -33.61 12.73 -5.04
C ARG A 197 -33.78 13.00 -6.53
N LEU A 198 -32.69 12.93 -7.30
CA LEU A 198 -32.70 13.14 -8.75
C LEU A 198 -33.61 12.15 -9.48
N LEU A 199 -33.71 10.91 -8.99
CA LEU A 199 -34.62 9.86 -9.51
C LEU A 199 -36.06 9.99 -9.01
N GLY A 200 -36.43 11.11 -8.38
CA GLY A 200 -37.78 11.36 -7.88
C GLY A 200 -38.19 10.50 -6.68
N ARG A 201 -37.21 10.08 -5.86
CA ARG A 201 -37.42 9.22 -4.67
C ARG A 201 -36.90 9.89 -3.38
N PRO A 202 -37.25 11.17 -3.08
CA PRO A 202 -36.71 11.91 -1.94
C PRO A 202 -37.08 11.28 -0.60
N GLU A 203 -38.22 10.59 -0.48
CA GLU A 203 -38.65 9.87 0.71
C GLU A 203 -37.67 8.75 1.10
N ARG A 204 -36.99 8.11 0.13
CA ARG A 204 -35.96 7.10 0.41
C ARG A 204 -34.74 7.69 1.10
N ALA A 205 -34.32 8.89 0.68
CA ALA A 205 -33.20 9.60 1.32
C ALA A 205 -33.56 9.96 2.77
N GLY A 206 -34.75 10.49 3.02
CA GLY A 206 -35.27 10.80 4.35
C GLY A 206 -35.34 9.57 5.26
N ALA A 207 -35.90 8.48 4.75
CA ALA A 207 -36.00 7.22 5.49
C ALA A 207 -34.62 6.63 5.86
N ARG A 208 -33.62 6.72 4.96
CA ARG A 208 -32.25 6.27 5.24
C ARG A 208 -31.58 7.09 6.34
N LEU A 209 -31.75 8.43 6.31
CA LEU A 209 -31.21 9.33 7.34
C LEU A 209 -31.86 9.08 8.70
N ALA A 210 -33.20 8.90 8.73
CA ALA A 210 -33.93 8.57 9.97
C ALA A 210 -33.47 7.24 10.54
N ALA A 211 -33.39 6.19 9.71
CA ALA A 211 -32.89 4.88 10.14
C ALA A 211 -31.46 4.91 10.65
N LEU A 212 -30.58 5.71 10.05
CA LEU A 212 -29.22 5.89 10.51
C LEU A 212 -29.19 6.56 11.90
N ARG A 213 -29.94 7.65 12.07
CA ARG A 213 -30.05 8.37 13.35
C ARG A 213 -30.52 7.45 14.45
N ASP A 214 -31.59 6.69 14.23
CA ASP A 214 -32.20 5.81 15.22
C ASP A 214 -31.23 4.67 15.63
N ARG A 215 -30.50 4.13 14.65
CA ARG A 215 -29.45 3.12 14.91
C ARG A 215 -28.27 3.68 15.72
N LEU A 216 -27.83 4.90 15.43
CA LEU A 216 -26.78 5.57 16.18
C LEU A 216 -27.23 5.82 17.63
N ALA A 217 -28.46 6.26 17.82
CA ALA A 217 -29.02 6.48 19.16
C ALA A 217 -29.11 5.17 19.96
N ALA A 218 -29.64 4.11 19.34
CA ALA A 218 -29.77 2.78 19.98
C ALA A 218 -28.42 2.08 20.22
N GLY A 219 -27.38 2.47 19.46
CA GLY A 219 -26.04 1.85 19.52
C GLY A 219 -25.01 2.61 20.35
N ARG A 220 -25.38 3.65 21.11
CA ARG A 220 -24.44 4.58 21.78
C ARG A 220 -23.36 3.88 22.62
N ARG A 221 -23.70 2.89 23.43
CA ARG A 221 -22.72 2.14 24.24
C ARG A 221 -21.73 1.37 23.36
N THR A 222 -22.20 0.71 22.32
CA THR A 222 -21.36 0.00 21.35
C THR A 222 -20.45 0.97 20.60
N ALA A 223 -20.97 2.14 20.20
CA ALA A 223 -20.19 3.17 19.53
C ALA A 223 -19.05 3.72 20.40
N LEU A 224 -19.32 3.98 21.69
CA LEU A 224 -18.29 4.42 22.64
C LEU A 224 -17.23 3.34 22.87
N GLY A 225 -17.64 2.07 23.05
CA GLY A 225 -16.70 0.95 23.19
C GLY A 225 -15.84 0.76 21.93
N ALA A 226 -16.44 0.83 20.74
CA ALA A 226 -15.71 0.75 19.47
C ALA A 226 -14.75 1.92 19.29
N ALA A 227 -15.16 3.15 19.60
CA ALA A 227 -14.29 4.33 19.55
C ALA A 227 -13.11 4.19 20.51
N ALA A 228 -13.33 3.72 21.74
CA ALA A 228 -12.26 3.45 22.70
C ALA A 228 -11.28 2.37 22.18
N THR A 229 -11.80 1.30 21.57
CA THR A 229 -10.97 0.24 20.96
C THR A 229 -10.14 0.77 19.79
N GLY A 230 -10.73 1.58 18.91
CA GLY A 230 -10.00 2.23 17.81
C GLY A 230 -8.92 3.19 18.32
N ALA A 231 -9.25 4.02 19.34
CA ALA A 231 -8.29 4.92 19.97
C ALA A 231 -7.13 4.16 20.62
N ALA A 232 -7.42 3.08 21.36
CA ALA A 232 -6.39 2.22 21.94
C ALA A 232 -5.49 1.60 20.86
N THR A 233 -6.07 1.14 19.74
CA THR A 233 -5.29 0.61 18.60
C THR A 233 -4.37 1.68 18.00
N LEU A 234 -4.86 2.92 17.83
CA LEU A 234 -4.02 4.04 17.37
C LEU A 234 -2.90 4.35 18.34
N VAL A 235 -3.20 4.45 19.65
CA VAL A 235 -2.18 4.67 20.68
C VAL A 235 -1.13 3.57 20.64
N LEU A 236 -1.54 2.30 20.56
CA LEU A 236 -0.62 1.18 20.43
C LEU A 236 0.29 1.28 19.18
N CYS A 237 -0.23 1.78 18.06
CA CYS A 237 0.56 1.94 16.84
C CYS A 237 1.49 3.17 16.90
N TYR A 238 0.99 4.31 17.35
CA TYR A 238 1.72 5.59 17.28
C TYR A 238 2.59 5.90 18.49
N ALA A 239 2.41 5.18 19.60
CA ALA A 239 3.25 5.38 20.78
C ALA A 239 4.72 5.10 20.47
N PRO A 240 5.65 5.94 20.92
CA PRO A 240 7.08 5.71 20.74
C PRO A 240 7.53 4.41 21.42
N ARG A 241 8.57 3.83 20.89
CA ARG A 241 9.30 2.69 21.46
C ARG A 241 10.68 3.20 21.80
N SER A 242 11.07 3.15 23.04
CA SER A 242 12.39 3.62 23.48
C SER A 242 13.23 2.44 23.94
N GLY A 243 14.42 2.31 23.37
CA GLY A 243 15.48 1.42 23.87
C GLY A 243 16.25 2.02 25.06
N GLY A 244 16.13 3.34 25.29
CA GLY A 244 16.83 4.11 26.31
C GLY A 244 15.90 4.70 27.40
N THR A 245 16.21 5.91 27.90
CA THR A 245 15.48 6.60 28.98
C THR A 245 14.26 7.39 28.52
N GLY A 246 14.06 7.56 27.22
CA GLY A 246 12.97 8.35 26.63
C GLY A 246 11.57 7.74 26.82
N PRO A 247 10.52 8.47 26.40
CA PRO A 247 9.14 7.97 26.42
C PRO A 247 8.99 6.66 25.69
N GLY A 248 8.27 5.70 26.26
CA GLY A 248 8.08 4.40 25.65
C GLY A 248 6.87 3.65 26.22
N LEU A 249 6.16 2.93 25.35
CA LEU A 249 4.91 2.26 25.68
C LEU A 249 5.01 1.30 26.88
N TRP A 250 6.18 0.69 27.07
CA TRP A 250 6.41 -0.30 28.14
C TRP A 250 7.02 0.30 29.41
N ARG A 251 6.95 1.63 29.58
CA ARG A 251 7.50 2.35 30.74
C ARG A 251 6.40 3.10 31.46
N PRO A 252 5.89 2.58 32.60
CA PRO A 252 4.82 3.22 33.34
C PRO A 252 5.14 4.66 33.78
N THR A 253 6.41 4.94 34.14
CA THR A 253 6.87 6.26 34.57
C THR A 253 6.80 7.34 33.49
N THR A 254 6.84 6.95 32.21
CA THR A 254 6.77 7.87 31.08
C THR A 254 5.42 7.81 30.36
N LEU A 255 4.42 7.10 30.89
CA LEU A 255 3.13 6.89 30.24
C LEU A 255 2.42 8.20 29.82
N PRO A 256 2.35 9.27 30.63
CA PRO A 256 1.74 10.53 30.19
C PRO A 256 2.43 11.13 28.95
N ALA A 257 3.76 11.21 28.96
CA ALA A 257 4.54 11.70 27.82
C ALA A 257 4.42 10.78 26.59
N THR A 258 4.31 9.48 26.81
CA THR A 258 4.08 8.49 25.75
C THR A 258 2.72 8.69 25.09
N LEU A 259 1.67 8.92 25.86
CA LEU A 259 0.32 9.19 25.35
C LEU A 259 0.25 10.54 24.63
N GLU A 260 0.91 11.58 25.16
CA GLU A 260 1.02 12.86 24.49
C GLU A 260 1.74 12.70 23.13
N ALA A 261 2.87 12.03 23.08
CA ALA A 261 3.61 11.77 21.85
C ALA A 261 2.81 10.95 20.84
N ALA A 262 2.08 9.93 21.31
CA ALA A 262 1.25 9.06 20.45
C ALA A 262 0.08 9.84 19.80
N VAL A 263 -0.56 10.75 20.50
CA VAL A 263 -1.76 11.45 20.04
C VAL A 263 -1.39 12.84 19.50
N LEU A 264 -1.00 13.76 20.39
CA LEU A 264 -0.74 15.15 20.00
C LEU A 264 0.56 15.30 19.21
N GLY A 265 1.62 14.63 19.64
CA GLY A 265 2.92 14.65 18.97
C GLY A 265 2.82 14.11 17.55
N SER A 266 2.17 12.96 17.37
CA SER A 266 1.97 12.35 16.04
C SER A 266 1.06 13.19 15.16
N ALA A 267 0.00 13.78 15.68
CA ALA A 267 -0.88 14.68 14.93
C ALA A 267 -0.13 15.96 14.50
N ARG A 268 0.66 16.59 15.39
CA ARG A 268 1.49 17.76 15.06
C ARG A 268 2.52 17.42 13.96
N LYS A 269 3.20 16.28 14.06
CA LYS A 269 4.14 15.81 13.05
C LYS A 269 3.45 15.57 11.71
N PHE A 270 2.29 14.91 11.72
CA PHE A 270 1.51 14.68 10.50
C PHE A 270 1.11 16.00 9.84
N VAL A 271 0.51 16.92 10.58
CA VAL A 271 0.08 18.23 10.04
C VAL A 271 1.29 19.04 9.57
N GLY A 272 2.37 19.10 10.36
CA GLY A 272 3.58 19.84 10.03
C GLY A 272 4.22 19.37 8.72
N VAL A 273 4.38 18.06 8.55
CA VAL A 273 5.04 17.50 7.37
C VAL A 273 4.07 17.36 6.18
N ARG A 274 2.86 16.82 6.41
CA ARG A 274 1.95 16.43 5.33
C ARG A 274 1.04 17.55 4.85
N VAL A 275 0.69 18.49 5.70
CA VAL A 275 -0.23 19.58 5.37
C VAL A 275 0.50 20.89 5.15
N LEU A 276 1.37 21.28 6.09
CA LEU A 276 2.08 22.55 6.04
C LEU A 276 3.37 22.47 5.22
N GLY A 277 4.14 21.38 5.32
CA GLY A 277 5.37 21.16 4.56
C GLY A 277 5.17 21.10 3.05
N ARG A 278 4.00 20.63 2.58
CA ARG A 278 3.63 20.65 1.16
C ARG A 278 3.59 22.05 0.54
N ARG A 279 3.38 23.09 1.34
CA ARG A 279 3.34 24.47 0.86
C ARG A 279 4.74 25.04 0.59
N SER A 280 5.78 24.41 1.13
CA SER A 280 7.17 24.88 1.03
C SER A 280 8.01 24.17 -0.05
N GLY A 281 7.57 23.02 -0.56
CA GLY A 281 8.43 22.08 -1.31
C GLY A 281 8.08 21.82 -2.77
N GLY A 282 7.20 22.58 -3.39
CA GLY A 282 6.88 22.40 -4.81
C GLY A 282 5.38 22.53 -5.14
N THR A 283 5.07 22.86 -6.39
CA THR A 283 3.70 22.98 -6.88
C THR A 283 3.10 21.59 -7.05
N HIS A 284 2.19 21.20 -6.15
CA HIS A 284 1.34 20.03 -6.38
C HIS A 284 0.45 20.28 -7.61
N GLN A 285 0.60 19.44 -8.62
CA GLN A 285 -0.15 19.55 -9.88
C GLN A 285 -1.25 18.48 -9.92
N LEU A 286 -2.46 18.84 -9.54
CA LEU A 286 -3.60 17.90 -9.46
C LEU A 286 -3.87 17.17 -10.78
N LEU A 287 -3.93 17.89 -11.90
CA LEU A 287 -4.28 17.29 -13.19
C LEU A 287 -3.27 16.23 -13.68
N PRO A 288 -1.95 16.47 -13.65
CA PRO A 288 -0.97 15.42 -13.90
C PRO A 288 -1.15 14.21 -12.99
N TYR A 289 -1.35 14.40 -11.68
CA TYR A 289 -1.52 13.29 -10.73
C TYR A 289 -2.79 12.47 -10.99
N VAL A 290 -3.87 13.12 -11.40
CA VAL A 290 -5.10 12.43 -11.83
C VAL A 290 -4.86 11.67 -13.13
N ALA A 291 -4.12 12.25 -14.08
CA ALA A 291 -3.79 11.60 -15.35
C ALA A 291 -2.93 10.35 -15.11
N ASP A 292 -1.89 10.42 -14.28
CA ASP A 292 -1.04 9.26 -13.93
C ASP A 292 -1.85 8.16 -13.22
N THR A 293 -2.81 8.55 -12.36
CA THR A 293 -3.70 7.60 -11.69
C THR A 293 -4.65 6.93 -12.69
N ALA A 294 -5.15 7.67 -13.69
CA ALA A 294 -5.99 7.13 -14.75
C ALA A 294 -5.20 6.20 -15.68
N GLU A 295 -3.96 6.53 -15.99
CA GLU A 295 -3.04 5.67 -16.75
C GLU A 295 -2.77 4.35 -16.02
N ALA A 296 -2.46 4.42 -14.72
CA ALA A 296 -2.28 3.23 -13.89
C ALA A 296 -3.56 2.38 -13.83
N LEU A 297 -4.73 2.99 -13.73
CA LEU A 297 -6.02 2.30 -13.79
C LEU A 297 -6.21 1.60 -15.14
N ALA A 298 -5.87 2.29 -16.24
CA ALA A 298 -5.94 1.71 -17.59
C ALA A 298 -4.98 0.54 -17.75
N ALA A 299 -3.75 0.64 -17.27
CA ALA A 299 -2.74 -0.40 -17.36
C ALA A 299 -3.07 -1.64 -16.51
N GLY A 300 -3.57 -1.46 -15.29
CA GLY A 300 -3.71 -2.55 -14.32
C GLY A 300 -5.14 -2.91 -13.92
N ALA A 301 -6.16 -2.13 -14.32
CA ALA A 301 -7.53 -2.34 -13.84
C ALA A 301 -8.63 -1.93 -14.85
N ALA A 302 -8.32 -1.75 -16.14
CA ALA A 302 -9.31 -1.32 -17.14
C ALA A 302 -10.57 -2.21 -17.20
N PRO A 303 -10.46 -3.57 -17.23
CA PRO A 303 -11.64 -4.42 -17.22
C PRO A 303 -12.48 -4.26 -15.95
N LEU A 304 -11.83 -4.09 -14.79
CA LEU A 304 -12.49 -3.86 -13.52
C LEU A 304 -13.26 -2.53 -13.55
N ALA A 305 -12.62 -1.45 -14.02
CA ALA A 305 -13.25 -0.13 -14.12
C ALA A 305 -14.46 -0.13 -15.07
N ALA A 306 -14.33 -0.79 -16.24
CA ALA A 306 -15.42 -0.95 -17.19
C ALA A 306 -16.61 -1.73 -16.60
N LEU A 307 -16.35 -2.84 -15.91
CA LEU A 307 -17.39 -3.63 -15.25
C LEU A 307 -18.04 -2.87 -14.09
N ALA A 308 -17.27 -2.07 -13.34
CA ALA A 308 -17.81 -1.21 -12.28
C ALA A 308 -18.74 -0.13 -12.82
N GLY A 309 -18.32 0.56 -13.89
CA GLY A 309 -19.17 1.55 -14.60
C GLY A 309 -20.45 0.93 -15.16
N TYR A 310 -20.33 -0.22 -15.84
CA TYR A 310 -21.48 -0.98 -16.32
C TYR A 310 -22.46 -1.35 -15.19
N ALA A 311 -21.92 -1.84 -14.06
CA ALA A 311 -22.74 -2.21 -12.91
C ALA A 311 -23.46 -1.00 -12.32
N LEU A 312 -22.79 0.14 -12.17
CA LEU A 312 -23.38 1.39 -11.66
C LEU A 312 -24.55 1.84 -12.56
N LEU A 313 -24.32 1.91 -13.87
CA LEU A 313 -25.36 2.34 -14.83
C LEU A 313 -26.55 1.38 -14.82
N ARG A 314 -26.28 0.08 -14.83
CA ARG A 314 -27.33 -0.94 -14.78
C ARG A 314 -28.10 -0.94 -13.47
N ASP A 315 -27.42 -0.77 -12.33
CA ASP A 315 -28.06 -0.72 -11.01
C ASP A 315 -28.95 0.52 -10.86
N ARG A 316 -28.54 1.64 -11.47
CA ARG A 316 -29.26 2.91 -11.34
C ARG A 316 -30.39 3.10 -12.33
N TYR A 317 -30.20 2.68 -13.57
CA TYR A 317 -31.12 2.95 -14.68
C TYR A 317 -31.77 1.69 -15.26
N GLY A 318 -31.32 0.50 -14.82
CA GLY A 318 -31.92 -0.76 -15.21
C GLY A 318 -33.17 -1.13 -14.41
N PRO A 319 -33.85 -2.23 -14.80
CA PRO A 319 -35.01 -2.72 -14.08
C PRO A 319 -34.63 -3.26 -12.69
N GLY A 320 -35.43 -2.92 -11.70
CA GLY A 320 -35.25 -3.37 -10.31
C GLY A 320 -34.96 -2.26 -9.33
N ASP A 321 -34.84 -2.63 -8.05
CA ASP A 321 -34.47 -1.68 -6.99
C ASP A 321 -32.97 -1.48 -6.93
N PRO A 322 -32.49 -0.22 -6.96
CA PRO A 322 -31.07 0.09 -6.84
C PRO A 322 -30.48 -0.40 -5.52
N ARG A 323 -29.28 -0.99 -5.58
CA ARG A 323 -28.56 -1.49 -4.41
C ARG A 323 -27.60 -0.44 -3.86
N PRO A 324 -27.87 0.13 -2.67
CA PRO A 324 -27.04 1.23 -2.13
C PRO A 324 -25.55 0.89 -2.02
N VAL A 325 -25.21 -0.36 -1.72
CA VAL A 325 -23.81 -0.81 -1.60
C VAL A 325 -23.05 -0.72 -2.93
N VAL A 326 -23.71 -1.01 -4.05
CA VAL A 326 -23.11 -0.94 -5.40
C VAL A 326 -22.81 0.51 -5.75
N ALA A 327 -23.81 1.39 -5.60
CA ALA A 327 -23.65 2.80 -5.86
C ALA A 327 -22.63 3.46 -4.93
N PHE A 328 -22.69 3.16 -3.62
CA PHE A 328 -21.75 3.69 -2.63
C PHE A 328 -20.30 3.32 -2.99
N ALA A 329 -20.04 2.05 -3.29
CA ALA A 329 -18.70 1.60 -3.64
C ALA A 329 -18.21 2.17 -4.98
N ALA A 330 -19.10 2.30 -5.98
CA ALA A 330 -18.78 2.93 -7.26
C ALA A 330 -18.46 4.42 -7.09
N TYR A 331 -19.25 5.15 -6.31
CA TYR A 331 -19.00 6.56 -6.02
C TYR A 331 -17.75 6.77 -5.18
N TRP A 332 -17.49 5.88 -4.19
CA TRP A 332 -16.24 5.91 -3.41
C TRP A 332 -15.02 5.79 -4.33
N GLY A 333 -15.01 4.77 -5.19
CA GLY A 333 -13.92 4.58 -6.14
C GLY A 333 -13.78 5.75 -7.11
N GLY A 334 -14.90 6.24 -7.67
CA GLY A 334 -14.92 7.39 -8.58
C GLY A 334 -14.40 8.68 -7.92
N VAL A 335 -14.89 9.01 -6.72
CA VAL A 335 -14.38 10.14 -5.92
C VAL A 335 -12.90 9.92 -5.59
N GLY A 336 -12.52 8.68 -5.27
CA GLY A 336 -11.15 8.30 -4.96
C GLY A 336 -10.16 8.57 -6.08
N LEU A 337 -10.57 8.42 -7.35
CA LEU A 337 -9.71 8.73 -8.51
C LEU A 337 -9.31 10.21 -8.61
N VAL A 338 -10.01 11.09 -7.92
CA VAL A 338 -9.67 12.52 -7.84
C VAL A 338 -9.13 12.90 -6.47
N LEU A 339 -9.77 12.41 -5.40
CA LEU A 339 -9.42 12.76 -4.02
C LEU A 339 -8.04 12.22 -3.61
N PHE A 340 -7.72 10.96 -3.96
CA PHE A 340 -6.43 10.39 -3.56
C PHE A 340 -5.26 11.07 -4.28
N PRO A 341 -5.29 11.34 -5.60
CA PRO A 341 -4.29 12.21 -6.24
C PRO A 341 -4.19 13.59 -5.60
N ALA A 342 -5.31 14.20 -5.21
CA ALA A 342 -5.32 15.51 -4.57
C ALA A 342 -4.60 15.54 -3.21
N VAL A 343 -4.57 14.44 -2.48
CA VAL A 343 -3.87 14.32 -1.19
C VAL A 343 -2.51 13.64 -1.29
N ALA A 344 -2.13 13.11 -2.46
CA ALA A 344 -0.86 12.45 -2.68
C ALA A 344 0.33 13.42 -2.60
N GLU A 345 1.44 13.00 -2.00
CA GLU A 345 2.68 13.77 -1.99
C GLU A 345 3.46 13.64 -3.29
N ALA A 346 3.44 12.44 -3.85
CA ALA A 346 4.09 12.11 -5.11
C ALA A 346 3.10 11.37 -5.99
N SER A 347 3.16 11.64 -7.29
CA SER A 347 2.42 10.89 -8.27
C SER A 347 2.99 9.49 -8.40
N GLY A 348 2.08 8.50 -8.61
CA GLY A 348 2.50 7.13 -8.88
C GLY A 348 1.34 6.16 -8.94
N PRO A 349 1.54 5.02 -9.62
CA PRO A 349 0.47 4.04 -9.88
C PRO A 349 -0.17 3.45 -8.62
N TRP A 350 0.55 3.45 -7.49
CA TRP A 350 0.03 2.95 -6.20
C TRP A 350 -1.18 3.73 -5.67
N VAL A 351 -1.35 4.99 -6.09
CA VAL A 351 -2.50 5.83 -5.69
C VAL A 351 -3.82 5.21 -6.17
N ALA A 352 -3.83 4.58 -7.34
CA ALA A 352 -5.00 3.92 -7.90
C ALA A 352 -5.48 2.73 -7.05
N VAL A 353 -4.60 2.08 -6.26
CA VAL A 353 -4.96 0.95 -5.38
C VAL A 353 -6.10 1.31 -4.44
N HIS A 354 -6.07 2.54 -3.88
CA HIS A 354 -7.07 3.03 -2.94
C HIS A 354 -8.48 3.17 -3.53
N ALA A 355 -8.59 3.38 -4.84
CA ALA A 355 -9.87 3.41 -5.56
C ALA A 355 -10.28 2.02 -6.04
N VAL A 356 -9.32 1.24 -6.58
CA VAL A 356 -9.56 -0.07 -7.21
C VAL A 356 -10.19 -1.08 -6.26
N VAL A 357 -9.79 -1.12 -4.99
CA VAL A 357 -10.36 -2.08 -4.02
C VAL A 357 -11.83 -1.84 -3.77
N PHE A 358 -12.31 -0.60 -3.86
CA PHE A 358 -13.74 -0.26 -3.73
C PHE A 358 -14.48 -0.48 -5.05
N LEU A 359 -13.87 -0.14 -6.19
CA LEU A 359 -14.44 -0.41 -7.51
C LEU A 359 -14.59 -1.92 -7.78
N ALA A 360 -13.87 -2.79 -7.08
CA ALA A 360 -14.02 -4.24 -7.19
C ALA A 360 -15.44 -4.72 -6.81
N ILE A 361 -16.14 -4.02 -5.89
CA ILE A 361 -17.51 -4.38 -5.50
C ILE A 361 -18.49 -4.23 -6.67
N PRO A 362 -18.67 -3.04 -7.28
CA PRO A 362 -19.52 -2.92 -8.45
C PRO A 362 -19.00 -3.75 -9.64
N ALA A 363 -17.69 -3.90 -9.82
CA ALA A 363 -17.13 -4.73 -10.87
C ALA A 363 -17.53 -6.21 -10.75
N ALA A 364 -17.56 -6.75 -9.53
CA ALA A 364 -18.04 -8.11 -9.28
C ALA A 364 -19.51 -8.27 -9.67
N VAL A 365 -20.33 -7.28 -9.39
CA VAL A 365 -21.75 -7.25 -9.80
C VAL A 365 -21.88 -7.18 -11.32
N GLY A 366 -21.11 -6.33 -11.98
CA GLY A 366 -21.06 -6.21 -13.44
C GLY A 366 -20.61 -7.51 -14.12
N GLY A 367 -19.54 -8.10 -13.60
CA GLY A 367 -19.03 -9.39 -14.07
C GLY A 367 -20.06 -10.52 -13.91
N ALA A 368 -20.72 -10.60 -12.75
CA ALA A 368 -21.80 -11.57 -12.52
C ALA A 368 -22.98 -11.36 -13.49
N ALA A 369 -23.29 -10.11 -13.81
CA ALA A 369 -24.34 -9.81 -14.80
C ALA A 369 -23.96 -10.29 -16.21
N VAL A 370 -22.71 -10.10 -16.63
CA VAL A 370 -22.19 -10.60 -17.92
C VAL A 370 -22.23 -12.13 -17.97
N VAL A 371 -21.74 -12.79 -16.92
CA VAL A 371 -21.75 -14.27 -16.82
C VAL A 371 -23.16 -14.81 -16.92
N ARG A 372 -24.12 -14.24 -16.15
CA ARG A 372 -25.53 -14.66 -16.19
C ARG A 372 -26.19 -14.38 -17.54
N PHE A 373 -25.84 -13.26 -18.19
CA PHE A 373 -26.33 -12.99 -19.55
C PHE A 373 -25.85 -14.05 -20.53
N GLY A 374 -24.57 -14.39 -20.50
CA GLY A 374 -23.99 -15.44 -21.33
C GLY A 374 -24.62 -16.82 -21.08
N ALA A 375 -24.77 -17.20 -19.80
CA ALA A 375 -25.39 -18.48 -19.42
C ALA A 375 -26.85 -18.60 -19.89
N ARG A 376 -27.64 -17.53 -19.77
CA ARG A 376 -29.04 -17.49 -20.27
C ARG A 376 -29.10 -17.53 -21.78
N ALA A 377 -28.19 -16.82 -22.47
CA ALA A 377 -28.11 -16.84 -23.92
C ALA A 377 -27.72 -18.23 -24.46
N PHE A 378 -26.80 -18.89 -23.78
CA PHE A 378 -26.39 -20.27 -24.09
C PHE A 378 -27.55 -21.25 -23.92
N ALA A 379 -28.24 -21.21 -22.77
CA ALA A 379 -29.40 -22.05 -22.52
C ALA A 379 -30.54 -21.81 -23.54
N ALA A 380 -30.70 -20.58 -24.00
CA ALA A 380 -31.67 -20.20 -25.05
C ALA A 380 -31.15 -20.44 -26.48
N ARG A 381 -29.98 -21.05 -26.65
CA ARG A 381 -29.31 -21.32 -27.94
C ARG A 381 -29.13 -20.05 -28.82
N ARG A 382 -28.94 -18.89 -28.20
CA ARG A 382 -28.72 -17.60 -28.90
C ARG A 382 -27.22 -17.42 -29.16
N VAL A 383 -26.70 -18.06 -30.22
CA VAL A 383 -25.26 -18.14 -30.52
C VAL A 383 -24.57 -16.78 -30.50
N GLY A 384 -25.09 -15.75 -31.18
CA GLY A 384 -24.47 -14.43 -31.24
C GLY A 384 -24.36 -13.74 -29.86
N ARG A 385 -25.37 -13.86 -29.00
CA ARG A 385 -25.33 -13.31 -27.64
C ARG A 385 -24.38 -14.08 -26.73
N THR A 386 -24.32 -15.40 -26.88
CA THR A 386 -23.37 -16.24 -26.15
C THR A 386 -21.94 -15.91 -26.54
N ALA A 387 -21.68 -15.77 -27.84
CA ALA A 387 -20.37 -15.38 -28.36
C ALA A 387 -19.96 -13.98 -27.88
N ALA A 388 -20.87 -13.00 -27.87
CA ALA A 388 -20.61 -11.66 -27.37
C ALA A 388 -20.23 -11.68 -25.88
N ALA A 389 -20.98 -12.39 -25.03
CA ALA A 389 -20.64 -12.52 -23.61
C ALA A 389 -19.29 -13.24 -23.40
N GLY A 390 -19.05 -14.31 -24.15
CA GLY A 390 -17.77 -15.04 -24.14
C GLY A 390 -16.59 -14.15 -24.54
N LEU A 391 -16.76 -13.33 -25.59
CA LEU A 391 -15.74 -12.41 -26.04
C LEU A 391 -15.39 -11.35 -24.96
N VAL A 392 -16.40 -10.78 -24.29
CA VAL A 392 -16.19 -9.83 -23.19
C VAL A 392 -15.40 -10.49 -22.04
N VAL A 393 -15.76 -11.71 -21.65
CA VAL A 393 -15.04 -12.45 -20.61
C VAL A 393 -13.61 -12.76 -21.03
N LEU A 394 -13.40 -13.25 -22.25
CA LEU A 394 -12.08 -13.56 -22.78
C LEU A 394 -11.20 -12.31 -22.90
N ALA A 395 -11.74 -11.20 -23.38
CA ALA A 395 -11.01 -9.93 -23.44
C ALA A 395 -10.60 -9.44 -22.06
N ALA A 396 -11.50 -9.52 -21.06
CA ALA A 396 -11.19 -9.14 -19.69
C ALA A 396 -10.10 -10.05 -19.06
N LEU A 397 -10.19 -11.37 -19.30
CA LEU A 397 -9.19 -12.33 -18.83
C LEU A 397 -7.83 -12.13 -19.54
N ALA A 398 -7.83 -11.88 -20.85
CA ALA A 398 -6.61 -11.61 -21.60
C ALA A 398 -5.91 -10.32 -21.11
N ALA A 399 -6.66 -9.22 -20.99
CA ALA A 399 -6.11 -7.96 -20.49
C ALA A 399 -5.60 -8.08 -19.04
N THR A 400 -6.31 -8.81 -18.18
CA THR A 400 -5.84 -9.07 -16.81
C THR A 400 -4.63 -9.99 -16.82
N GLY A 401 -4.61 -11.04 -17.65
CA GLY A 401 -3.50 -11.99 -17.76
C GLY A 401 -2.21 -11.36 -18.25
N THR A 402 -2.27 -10.48 -19.27
CA THR A 402 -1.10 -9.74 -19.75
C THR A 402 -0.55 -8.80 -18.69
N ALA A 403 -1.40 -8.06 -18.01
CA ALA A 403 -0.99 -7.18 -16.90
C ALA A 403 -0.41 -7.98 -15.71
N VAL A 404 -0.99 -9.15 -15.37
CA VAL A 404 -0.43 -10.05 -14.34
C VAL A 404 0.93 -10.60 -14.76
N ALA A 405 1.14 -10.93 -16.03
CA ALA A 405 2.44 -11.35 -16.51
C ALA A 405 3.51 -10.25 -16.29
N GLY A 406 3.16 -8.99 -16.53
CA GLY A 406 4.01 -7.82 -16.23
C GLY A 406 4.39 -7.69 -14.75
N VAL A 407 3.53 -8.14 -13.82
CA VAL A 407 3.84 -8.13 -12.37
C VAL A 407 5.11 -8.90 -12.03
N TYR A 408 5.44 -9.95 -12.81
CA TYR A 408 6.59 -10.82 -12.56
C TYR A 408 7.78 -10.53 -13.50
N GLY A 409 7.59 -9.64 -14.47
CA GLY A 409 8.64 -9.17 -15.38
C GLY A 409 9.64 -8.24 -14.71
N SER A 410 10.69 -7.89 -15.44
CA SER A 410 11.59 -6.81 -15.07
C SER A 410 10.91 -5.47 -15.35
N PRO A 411 10.96 -4.51 -14.43
CA PRO A 411 10.33 -3.21 -14.63
C PRO A 411 11.06 -2.43 -15.74
N THR A 412 10.29 -1.82 -16.63
CA THR A 412 10.78 -0.92 -17.69
C THR A 412 10.18 0.47 -17.50
N PRO A 413 10.77 1.52 -18.09
CA PRO A 413 10.18 2.88 -18.03
C PRO A 413 8.77 2.97 -18.62
N ASP A 414 8.44 2.10 -19.58
CA ASP A 414 7.13 2.08 -20.27
C ASP A 414 6.11 1.17 -19.56
N ASP A 415 6.47 0.56 -18.44
CA ASP A 415 5.56 -0.28 -17.64
C ASP A 415 4.63 0.60 -16.81
N GLY A 416 3.37 0.70 -17.19
CA GLY A 416 2.36 1.50 -16.49
C GLY A 416 2.06 1.06 -15.05
N LEU A 417 2.60 -0.09 -14.60
CA LEU A 417 2.57 -0.51 -13.20
C LEU A 417 3.85 -0.15 -12.46
N ALA A 418 4.97 0.00 -13.16
CA ALA A 418 6.25 0.33 -12.56
C ALA A 418 6.27 1.80 -12.13
N SER A 419 6.91 2.04 -11.01
CA SER A 419 7.14 3.39 -10.50
C SER A 419 8.53 3.86 -10.90
N TYR A 420 8.66 5.10 -11.26
CA TYR A 420 9.92 5.74 -11.64
C TYR A 420 11.09 5.56 -10.63
N PRO A 421 10.87 5.44 -9.29
CA PRO A 421 11.97 5.18 -8.32
C PRO A 421 12.38 3.70 -8.22
N GLN A 422 11.91 2.81 -9.11
CA GLN A 422 12.35 1.42 -9.12
C GLN A 422 13.77 1.32 -9.71
N PRO A 423 14.73 0.62 -9.03
CA PRO A 423 16.03 0.32 -9.64
C PRO A 423 15.89 -0.53 -10.92
N ALA A 424 16.66 -0.17 -11.92
CA ALA A 424 16.71 -0.92 -13.18
C ALA A 424 17.71 -2.07 -13.12
N ASP A 425 18.76 -1.94 -12.30
CA ASP A 425 19.84 -2.92 -12.21
C ASP A 425 19.70 -3.80 -10.95
N ASP A 426 20.23 -5.03 -11.03
CA ASP A 426 20.34 -5.92 -9.89
C ASP A 426 21.36 -5.39 -8.88
N LEU A 427 20.95 -5.28 -7.62
CA LEU A 427 21.76 -4.79 -6.49
C LEU A 427 22.35 -5.92 -5.63
N ALA A 428 22.15 -7.20 -5.97
CA ALA A 428 22.76 -8.32 -5.27
C ALA A 428 24.30 -8.26 -5.27
N PRO A 429 24.99 -7.88 -6.38
CA PRO A 429 26.43 -7.71 -6.35
C PRO A 429 26.91 -6.58 -5.45
N PHE A 430 26.16 -5.48 -5.34
CA PHE A 430 26.47 -4.41 -4.37
C PHE A 430 26.40 -4.95 -2.95
N HIS A 431 25.32 -5.66 -2.59
CA HIS A 431 25.16 -6.26 -1.28
C HIS A 431 26.26 -7.28 -0.97
N ALA A 432 26.62 -8.13 -1.92
CA ALA A 432 27.70 -9.11 -1.74
C ALA A 432 29.05 -8.44 -1.45
N ASN A 433 29.40 -7.40 -2.22
CA ASN A 433 30.63 -6.65 -2.02
C ASN A 433 30.67 -5.95 -0.65
N VAL A 434 29.56 -5.31 -0.25
CA VAL A 434 29.46 -4.63 1.05
C VAL A 434 29.53 -5.66 2.19
N SER A 435 28.87 -6.81 2.06
CA SER A 435 28.92 -7.89 3.07
C SER A 435 30.32 -8.48 3.23
N ALA A 436 31.14 -8.46 2.19
CA ALA A 436 32.51 -8.97 2.24
C ALA A 436 33.47 -8.02 2.97
N VAL A 437 33.15 -6.74 3.09
CA VAL A 437 33.99 -5.71 3.70
C VAL A 437 33.48 -5.19 5.04
N ALA A 438 32.26 -5.55 5.43
CA ALA A 438 31.67 -5.15 6.70
C ALA A 438 32.31 -5.94 7.84
N ASP A 439 33.37 -5.40 8.41
CA ASP A 439 34.14 -6.01 9.52
C ASP A 439 33.84 -5.38 10.89
N GLY A 440 33.07 -4.30 10.91
CA GLY A 440 32.71 -3.55 12.12
C GLY A 440 33.77 -2.55 12.56
N GLU A 441 34.85 -2.39 11.80
CA GLU A 441 35.93 -1.45 12.09
C GLU A 441 35.93 -0.29 11.08
N GLY A 442 35.80 0.96 11.55
CA GLY A 442 35.87 2.16 10.72
C GLY A 442 34.65 2.35 9.79
N THR A 443 34.90 2.96 8.66
CA THR A 443 33.88 3.22 7.61
C THR A 443 34.05 2.21 6.49
N ASP A 444 33.02 1.42 6.21
CA ASP A 444 32.99 0.45 5.11
C ASP A 444 32.54 1.09 3.79
N VAL A 445 31.55 1.99 3.86
CA VAL A 445 30.93 2.61 2.69
C VAL A 445 30.96 4.13 2.82
N LEU A 446 31.62 4.80 1.88
CA LEU A 446 31.62 6.26 1.75
C LEU A 446 30.70 6.72 0.62
N TYR A 447 29.69 7.51 0.93
CA TYR A 447 28.92 8.26 -0.06
C TYR A 447 29.61 9.58 -0.35
N TYR A 448 30.28 9.69 -1.51
CA TYR A 448 31.07 10.84 -1.90
C TYR A 448 30.28 11.80 -2.78
N GLY A 449 30.16 13.04 -2.33
CA GLY A 449 29.52 14.15 -3.01
C GLY A 449 28.54 14.92 -2.12
N PRO A 450 28.35 16.24 -2.35
CA PRO A 450 27.44 17.07 -1.57
C PRO A 450 25.99 16.57 -1.65
N GLU A 451 25.63 15.93 -2.74
CA GLU A 451 24.31 15.34 -2.99
C GLU A 451 23.95 14.16 -2.08
N PHE A 452 24.91 13.59 -1.37
CA PHE A 452 24.69 12.47 -0.43
C PHE A 452 24.80 12.90 1.04
N ARG A 453 25.06 14.18 1.33
CA ARG A 453 25.16 14.65 2.72
C ARG A 453 23.84 14.40 3.45
N SER A 454 23.95 14.11 4.72
CA SER A 454 22.81 14.01 5.62
C SER A 454 23.03 15.03 6.73
N THR A 455 22.06 15.91 6.92
CA THR A 455 21.99 16.82 8.07
C THR A 455 21.31 16.17 9.26
N LEU A 456 20.98 14.90 9.16
CA LEU A 456 20.31 14.18 10.22
C LEU A 456 21.23 14.08 11.43
N GLY A 457 20.78 14.72 12.51
CA GLY A 457 21.34 14.50 13.82
C GLY A 457 21.33 13.02 14.20
N ALA A 458 22.17 12.66 15.14
CA ALA A 458 22.46 11.29 15.55
C ALA A 458 21.31 10.55 16.28
N ASP A 459 20.03 10.89 16.03
CA ASP A 459 18.94 10.12 16.59
C ASP A 459 18.60 8.89 15.72
N PRO A 460 19.07 7.69 16.11
CA PRO A 460 18.89 6.48 15.32
C PRO A 460 17.43 6.01 15.23
N ALA A 461 16.55 6.53 16.08
CA ALA A 461 15.14 6.14 16.12
C ALA A 461 14.26 6.93 15.14
N THR A 462 14.81 7.96 14.52
CA THR A 462 14.06 8.92 13.73
C THR A 462 14.30 8.74 12.22
N PRO A 463 13.26 8.34 11.42
CA PRO A 463 13.40 8.25 9.97
C PRO A 463 13.84 9.58 9.36
N PRO A 464 14.81 9.59 8.40
CA PRO A 464 15.25 10.81 7.75
C PRO A 464 14.15 11.47 6.93
N VAL A 465 14.14 12.78 6.92
CA VAL A 465 13.34 13.58 5.98
C VAL A 465 13.88 13.34 4.56
N PRO A 466 13.06 13.40 3.50
CA PRO A 466 13.56 13.33 2.12
C PRO A 466 14.40 14.59 1.80
N ASP A 467 15.66 14.42 1.87
CA ASP A 467 16.73 15.38 1.52
C ASP A 467 17.85 14.62 0.81
N GLU A 468 19.07 15.12 0.90
CA GLU A 468 20.24 14.51 0.27
C GLU A 468 20.49 13.05 0.71
N TRP A 469 20.07 12.64 1.94
CA TRP A 469 20.13 11.23 2.34
C TRP A 469 19.27 10.33 1.44
N GLY A 470 18.10 10.82 1.01
CA GLY A 470 17.24 10.11 0.05
C GLY A 470 17.96 9.78 -1.24
N ASN A 471 19.00 10.55 -1.59
CA ASN A 471 19.81 10.29 -2.77
C ASN A 471 20.64 9.00 -2.69
N ARG A 472 20.87 8.44 -1.52
CA ARG A 472 21.57 7.15 -1.33
C ARG A 472 20.66 5.95 -1.60
N LEU A 473 19.33 6.11 -1.51
CA LEU A 473 18.38 5.01 -1.66
C LEU A 473 18.46 4.38 -3.06
N PRO A 474 18.36 3.04 -3.16
CA PRO A 474 18.04 2.07 -2.10
C PRO A 474 19.27 1.46 -1.39
N LEU A 475 20.49 1.92 -1.67
CA LEU A 475 21.74 1.30 -1.17
C LEU A 475 21.84 1.18 0.36
N PRO A 476 21.33 2.14 1.19
CA PRO A 476 21.38 2.03 2.65
C PRO A 476 20.70 0.77 3.22
N TRP A 477 19.64 0.25 2.57
CA TRP A 477 19.03 -1.03 2.99
C TRP A 477 20.03 -2.17 2.90
N TYR A 478 20.78 -2.25 1.81
CA TYR A 478 21.74 -3.32 1.57
C TYR A 478 22.98 -3.19 2.46
N ALA A 479 23.42 -1.95 2.72
CA ALA A 479 24.55 -1.67 3.60
C ALA A 479 24.21 -2.00 5.08
N GLU A 480 23.07 -1.51 5.58
CA GLU A 480 22.62 -1.77 6.95
C GLU A 480 22.36 -3.28 7.17
N ARG A 481 21.80 -3.97 6.17
CA ARG A 481 21.60 -5.43 6.23
C ARG A 481 22.90 -6.22 6.31
N ALA A 482 23.96 -5.73 5.70
CA ALA A 482 25.29 -6.30 5.78
C ALA A 482 26.01 -5.96 7.10
N GLY A 483 25.45 -5.10 7.93
CA GLY A 483 26.11 -4.60 9.13
C GLY A 483 27.20 -3.56 8.86
N ALA A 484 27.24 -3.01 7.64
CA ALA A 484 28.28 -2.07 7.23
C ALA A 484 28.08 -0.68 7.81
N THR A 485 29.18 -0.08 8.23
CA THR A 485 29.25 1.33 8.66
C THR A 485 29.35 2.25 7.46
N ALA A 486 28.44 3.22 7.36
CA ALA A 486 28.38 4.13 6.22
C ALA A 486 28.54 5.60 6.65
N ASP A 487 29.35 6.36 5.91
CA ASP A 487 29.55 7.79 6.10
C ASP A 487 29.34 8.57 4.79
N ALA A 488 29.37 9.89 4.85
CA ALA A 488 29.28 10.78 3.69
C ALA A 488 30.25 11.95 3.78
N ALA A 489 30.93 12.23 2.68
CA ALA A 489 31.82 13.36 2.57
C ALA A 489 31.70 14.02 1.18
N ALA A 490 31.91 15.33 1.14
CA ALA A 490 31.88 16.11 -0.09
C ALA A 490 33.26 16.69 -0.50
N THR A 491 34.27 16.42 0.29
CA THR A 491 35.62 17.03 0.05
C THR A 491 36.61 15.98 -0.45
N PRO A 492 37.49 16.34 -1.39
CA PRO A 492 38.53 15.43 -1.90
C PRO A 492 39.43 14.81 -0.84
N ARG A 493 39.59 15.48 0.32
CA ARG A 493 40.36 14.96 1.45
C ARG A 493 39.82 13.60 1.98
N ALA A 494 38.53 13.35 1.85
CA ALA A 494 37.95 12.08 2.25
C ALA A 494 38.37 10.89 1.37
N LEU A 495 38.98 11.17 0.22
CA LEU A 495 39.53 10.16 -0.70
C LEU A 495 41.05 9.99 -0.54
N SER A 496 41.71 10.61 0.46
CA SER A 496 43.12 10.35 0.72
C SER A 496 43.38 9.05 1.47
N ASP A 497 42.42 8.59 2.29
CA ASP A 497 42.40 7.27 2.89
C ASP A 497 40.98 6.68 2.71
N PRO A 498 40.66 6.20 1.49
CA PRO A 498 39.32 5.84 1.13
C PRO A 498 38.94 4.47 1.73
N PRO A 499 37.69 4.30 2.21
CA PRO A 499 37.22 3.03 2.71
C PRO A 499 37.08 1.98 1.59
N PRO A 500 36.85 0.69 1.92
CA PRO A 500 36.73 -0.37 0.94
C PRO A 500 35.71 -0.14 -0.17
N VAL A 501 34.59 0.55 0.13
CA VAL A 501 33.56 0.87 -0.86
C VAL A 501 33.33 2.39 -0.91
N VAL A 502 33.39 2.97 -2.11
CA VAL A 502 33.06 4.38 -2.36
C VAL A 502 31.94 4.47 -3.38
N VAL A 503 30.90 5.20 -3.06
CA VAL A 503 29.72 5.44 -3.92
C VAL A 503 29.73 6.91 -4.32
N ALA A 504 29.66 7.19 -5.61
CA ALA A 504 29.55 8.54 -6.16
C ALA A 504 28.51 8.59 -7.27
N ARG A 505 28.07 9.78 -7.66
CA ARG A 505 27.27 9.93 -8.89
C ARG A 505 28.10 9.55 -10.12
N ALA A 506 27.43 9.05 -11.16
CA ALA A 506 28.11 8.62 -12.38
C ALA A 506 28.89 9.75 -13.08
N ASP A 507 28.42 10.99 -12.99
CA ASP A 507 29.11 12.16 -13.54
C ASP A 507 30.44 12.48 -12.82
N ARG A 508 30.66 11.99 -11.59
CA ARG A 508 31.92 12.13 -10.83
C ARG A 508 32.89 10.95 -11.04
N ARG A 509 32.57 10.02 -11.93
CA ARG A 509 33.39 8.80 -12.14
C ARG A 509 34.85 9.10 -12.39
N ALA A 510 35.14 10.08 -13.26
CA ALA A 510 36.51 10.46 -13.60
C ALA A 510 37.25 11.14 -12.41
N GLU A 511 36.58 12.08 -11.74
CA GLU A 511 37.10 12.77 -10.56
C GLU A 511 37.52 11.80 -9.45
N VAL A 512 36.65 10.87 -9.14
CA VAL A 512 36.84 9.89 -8.05
C VAL A 512 37.84 8.81 -8.49
N GLY A 513 37.75 8.33 -9.72
CA GLY A 513 38.57 7.26 -10.25
C GLY A 513 40.06 7.59 -10.30
N THR A 514 40.41 8.85 -10.51
CA THR A 514 41.84 9.30 -10.48
C THR A 514 42.47 9.26 -9.10
N ARG A 515 41.69 9.06 -8.04
CA ARG A 515 42.16 9.01 -6.64
C ARG A 515 42.02 7.63 -6.00
N LEU A 516 41.41 6.66 -6.71
CA LEU A 516 41.10 5.33 -6.19
C LEU A 516 41.86 4.24 -6.95
N ASP A 517 43.18 4.17 -6.69
CA ASP A 517 44.02 3.12 -7.26
C ASP A 517 43.66 1.74 -6.65
N GLY A 518 43.63 0.71 -7.48
CA GLY A 518 43.33 -0.64 -7.03
C GLY A 518 41.85 -0.96 -6.78
N TYR A 519 40.92 -0.06 -7.19
CA TYR A 519 39.48 -0.29 -7.09
C TYR A 519 38.91 -0.88 -8.40
N ALA A 520 37.96 -1.80 -8.25
CA ALA A 520 37.06 -2.20 -9.33
C ALA A 520 35.89 -1.21 -9.37
N VAL A 521 35.37 -0.96 -10.57
CA VAL A 521 34.32 0.07 -10.78
C VAL A 521 33.11 -0.55 -11.43
N ARG A 522 31.94 -0.34 -10.85
CA ARG A 522 30.65 -0.74 -11.44
C ARG A 522 29.64 0.40 -11.35
N GLU A 523 28.92 0.60 -12.44
CA GLU A 523 27.81 1.56 -12.51
C GLU A 523 26.49 0.85 -12.23
N TYR A 524 25.57 1.55 -11.54
CA TYR A 524 24.22 1.08 -11.24
C TYR A 524 23.19 2.17 -11.56
N ARG A 525 22.10 1.77 -12.21
CA ARG A 525 20.91 2.60 -12.40
C ARG A 525 19.95 2.38 -11.23
N LEU A 526 19.93 3.32 -10.30
CA LEU A 526 19.13 3.27 -9.07
C LEU A 526 17.67 3.67 -9.27
N ALA A 527 17.30 4.12 -10.46
CA ALA A 527 15.92 4.45 -10.79
C ALA A 527 15.69 4.39 -12.32
N LEU A 528 14.45 4.16 -12.73
CA LEU A 528 14.06 4.11 -14.14
C LEU A 528 14.28 5.45 -14.86
N TRP A 529 14.27 6.58 -14.15
CA TRP A 529 14.56 7.91 -14.71
C TRP A 529 16.07 8.26 -14.81
N ASN A 530 16.89 7.31 -15.15
CA ASN A 530 18.32 7.55 -15.42
C ASN A 530 19.14 8.06 -14.22
N ARG A 531 18.77 7.69 -13.00
CA ARG A 531 19.59 7.98 -11.83
C ARG A 531 20.70 6.96 -11.71
N ARG A 532 21.93 7.39 -12.01
CA ARG A 532 23.10 6.53 -12.04
C ARG A 532 24.08 6.88 -10.95
N VAL A 533 24.60 5.84 -10.30
CA VAL A 533 25.75 5.92 -9.38
C VAL A 533 26.85 5.00 -9.86
N VAL A 534 28.08 5.37 -9.52
CA VAL A 534 29.26 4.54 -9.70
C VAL A 534 29.71 4.06 -8.32
N VAL A 535 29.99 2.78 -8.22
CA VAL A 535 30.48 2.13 -7.01
C VAL A 535 31.89 1.65 -7.27
N PHE A 536 32.82 2.09 -6.46
CA PHE A 536 34.21 1.70 -6.45
C PHE A 536 34.40 0.72 -5.29
N VAL A 537 34.97 -0.46 -5.56
CA VAL A 537 35.21 -1.51 -4.57
C VAL A 537 36.67 -1.88 -4.59
N ARG A 538 37.36 -1.82 -3.44
CA ARG A 538 38.77 -2.15 -3.32
C ARG A 538 38.98 -3.63 -3.66
N ARG A 539 39.81 -3.93 -4.68
CA ARG A 539 39.99 -5.31 -5.18
C ARG A 539 40.58 -6.25 -4.14
N SER A 540 41.46 -5.75 -3.26
CA SER A 540 42.05 -6.56 -2.20
C SER A 540 41.11 -6.87 -1.04
N ALA A 541 39.95 -6.22 -0.96
CA ALA A 541 39.00 -6.36 0.12
C ALA A 541 37.84 -7.31 -0.22
N VAL A 542 37.70 -7.76 -1.47
CA VAL A 542 36.63 -8.67 -1.90
C VAL A 542 37.24 -9.95 -2.50
N PRO A 543 36.70 -11.14 -2.22
CA PRO A 543 37.12 -12.36 -2.89
C PRO A 543 36.90 -12.24 -4.41
N THR A 544 37.88 -12.69 -5.19
CA THR A 544 37.83 -12.74 -6.66
C THR A 544 36.80 -13.72 -7.18
#